data_9b4acb39800f2b0e70ea47222b6a3013
#
_entry.id   9b4acb39800f2b0e70ea47222b6a3013
#
_cell.length_a   1.000
_cell.length_b   1.000
_cell.length_c   1.000
_cell.angle_alpha   90.00
_cell.angle_beta   90.00
_cell.angle_gamma   90.00
#
_symmetry.space_group_name_H-M   'P 1'
#
loop_
_entity.id
_entity.type
_entity.pdbx_description
1 polymer ?
#
loop_
_entity_poly.entity_id
_entity_poly.type
_entity_poly.pdbx_seq_one_letter_code
_entity_poly.pdbx_strand_id
1 'polypeptide(L)'
;MIYENETHPPQVPRYHVTPDGAEIAIGQASFPKPFHIGLQYASPARGHWTIAHSPMLIPGCHEIYVCCACCLHGVVLSADEVPDGAGRFSMVTLTNENLIKGNLEEMMIDGISHIIDDMPERPKCVEGFTSCMQHFLHIDLHVVYDTLRQKYPDIDFIDGYMIPTLQRRFTPDILGRRQLVRAVQPLPKQKAVNYVVNYYPVDEDNELTVMLRQGGYAIHDFAACKTYEEYKAMGESQANIYFLENAGPAAKDMEKRLDQQALYLPYAYDYETLRRNLQQAAQILGLDLPDCDAYERAVEEKVRALKERVGDTHIAIDYTATPRPLGLAKFLLIHGFNVYAVYLDAISPDEKDTFQFLQTHYPDLSLRSTMHFKRRLLPRDDSRKYGKVLAIGQMAAYFTDTKYFVNLIENSGLYGYVGLLKLLDWIGRADEAENPKMRDIIQIKAWGCHG
;
A
#
# COMPACT_ATOMS: atom_id res chain seq x y z
N MET A 1 51.73 15.55 8.87
CA MET A 1 50.95 16.68 9.42
C MET A 1 49.50 16.33 9.25
N ILE A 2 48.92 15.74 10.26
CA ILE A 2 47.53 15.27 10.31
C ILE A 2 46.74 16.47 10.83
N TYR A 3 45.78 16.93 10.05
CA TYR A 3 44.86 17.99 10.49
C TYR A 3 43.85 17.40 11.49
N GLU A 4 44.11 17.58 12.77
CA GLU A 4 43.08 17.53 13.80
C GLU A 4 42.33 18.88 13.77
N ASN A 5 41.28 18.96 12.97
CA ASN A 5 40.24 19.97 13.13
C ASN A 5 39.04 19.29 13.75
N GLU A 6 38.90 19.42 15.06
CA GLU A 6 37.62 19.27 15.73
C GLU A 6 36.68 20.38 15.23
N THR A 7 36.08 20.19 14.10
CA THR A 7 34.94 21.01 13.68
C THR A 7 33.72 20.50 14.44
N HIS A 8 33.34 21.20 15.48
CA HIS A 8 32.00 21.06 16.04
C HIS A 8 31.00 21.16 14.86
N PRO A 9 30.08 20.21 14.73
CA PRO A 9 29.07 20.31 13.67
C PRO A 9 28.38 21.65 13.83
N PRO A 10 28.13 22.40 12.74
CA PRO A 10 27.50 23.69 12.81
C PRO A 10 26.20 23.54 13.61
N GLN A 11 26.04 24.36 14.64
CA GLN A 11 24.78 24.38 15.39
C GLN A 11 23.69 24.81 14.43
N VAL A 12 22.90 23.84 13.96
CA VAL A 12 21.73 24.13 13.14
C VAL A 12 20.82 25.03 13.99
N PRO A 13 20.47 26.22 13.50
CA PRO A 13 19.58 27.11 14.23
C PRO A 13 18.33 26.34 14.61
N ARG A 14 18.03 26.25 15.89
CA ARG A 14 16.76 25.67 16.37
C ARG A 14 15.64 26.66 16.00
N TYR A 15 15.10 26.54 14.80
CA TYR A 15 13.89 27.24 14.44
C TYR A 15 12.75 26.76 15.30
N HIS A 16 12.05 27.68 15.94
CA HIS A 16 10.81 27.35 16.66
C HIS A 16 9.75 27.05 15.58
N VAL A 17 9.57 25.79 15.23
CA VAL A 17 8.59 25.34 14.25
C VAL A 17 7.28 25.07 14.97
N THR A 18 6.23 25.79 14.59
CA THR A 18 4.88 25.54 15.07
C THR A 18 4.21 24.42 14.24
N PRO A 19 3.30 23.63 14.84
CA PRO A 19 2.60 22.56 14.11
C PRO A 19 1.59 23.08 13.08
N ASP A 20 1.35 24.39 13.02
CA ASP A 20 0.36 25.01 12.16
C ASP A 20 0.48 24.53 10.70
N GLY A 21 -0.61 24.02 10.16
CA GLY A 21 -0.69 23.45 8.82
C GLY A 21 -0.22 21.99 8.70
N ALA A 22 0.52 21.44 9.68
CA ALA A 22 0.93 20.05 9.73
C ALA A 22 0.08 19.21 10.72
N GLU A 23 -0.66 19.86 11.58
CA GLU A 23 -1.63 19.28 12.51
C GLU A 23 -2.91 20.11 12.52
N ILE A 24 -4.06 19.44 12.65
CA ILE A 24 -5.37 20.07 12.74
C ILE A 24 -6.30 19.17 13.57
N ALA A 25 -7.13 19.76 14.41
CA ALA A 25 -8.20 19.02 15.05
C ALA A 25 -9.26 18.62 14.00
N ILE A 26 -9.79 17.41 14.08
CA ILE A 26 -10.75 16.90 13.08
C ILE A 26 -12.00 17.78 13.00
N GLY A 27 -12.40 18.40 14.12
CA GLY A 27 -13.51 19.36 14.17
C GLY A 27 -13.34 20.57 13.24
N GLN A 28 -12.10 20.92 12.90
CA GLN A 28 -11.75 22.04 12.04
C GLN A 28 -11.26 21.60 10.65
N ALA A 29 -11.13 20.28 10.44
CA ALA A 29 -10.58 19.73 9.21
C ALA A 29 -11.58 19.73 8.07
N SER A 30 -11.08 19.81 6.83
CA SER A 30 -11.87 19.70 5.60
C SER A 30 -11.77 18.31 4.99
N PHE A 31 -12.89 17.79 4.50
CA PHE A 31 -12.94 16.53 3.75
C PHE A 31 -12.85 16.80 2.24
N PRO A 32 -12.16 16.00 1.47
CA PRO A 32 -11.30 14.86 1.81
C PRO A 32 -9.83 15.22 2.05
N LYS A 33 -9.48 16.50 2.02
CA LYS A 33 -8.12 17.02 2.16
C LYS A 33 -8.01 17.91 3.38
N PRO A 34 -7.60 17.34 4.53
CA PRO A 34 -7.49 18.12 5.77
C PRO A 34 -6.33 19.11 5.77
N PHE A 35 -5.32 18.88 4.90
CA PHE A 35 -4.10 19.68 4.84
C PHE A 35 -3.89 20.34 3.50
N HIS A 36 -3.27 21.52 3.53
CA HIS A 36 -2.72 22.16 2.35
C HIS A 36 -1.21 21.88 2.31
N ILE A 37 -0.80 20.92 1.49
CA ILE A 37 0.59 20.42 1.46
C ILE A 37 1.45 21.14 0.40
N GLY A 38 0.94 22.16 -0.25
CA GLY A 38 1.65 22.89 -1.31
C GLY A 38 1.69 22.14 -2.64
N LEU A 39 2.80 22.23 -3.35
CA LEU A 39 3.00 21.51 -4.60
C LEU A 39 3.04 20.01 -4.32
N GLN A 40 2.00 19.31 -4.75
CA GLN A 40 1.88 17.86 -4.60
C GLN A 40 2.19 17.18 -5.92
N TYR A 41 2.99 16.14 -5.85
CA TYR A 41 3.13 15.16 -6.90
C TYR A 41 2.88 13.78 -6.33
N ALA A 42 2.34 12.90 -7.14
CA ALA A 42 2.12 11.51 -6.73
C ALA A 42 3.47 10.77 -6.78
N SER A 43 4.07 10.53 -5.62
CA SER A 43 5.33 9.80 -5.54
C SER A 43 5.10 8.30 -5.81
N PRO A 44 5.85 7.71 -6.75
CA PRO A 44 5.78 6.26 -7.00
C PRO A 44 6.41 5.43 -5.88
N ALA A 45 7.26 6.05 -5.06
CA ALA A 45 7.95 5.42 -3.94
C ALA A 45 7.33 5.83 -2.58
N ARG A 46 6.01 5.98 -2.52
CA ARG A 46 5.31 6.37 -1.30
C ARG A 46 4.92 5.17 -0.47
N GLY A 47 5.26 5.22 0.80
CA GLY A 47 4.92 4.19 1.77
C GLY A 47 5.80 2.95 1.64
N HIS A 48 5.36 1.87 2.24
CA HIS A 48 6.13 0.61 2.33
C HIS A 48 6.12 -0.16 1.00
N TRP A 49 4.99 -0.11 0.27
CA TRP A 49 4.87 -0.69 -1.05
C TRP A 49 5.16 0.36 -2.12
N THR A 50 6.27 0.17 -2.79
CA THR A 50 6.73 1.04 -3.88
C THR A 50 6.51 0.36 -5.23
N ILE A 51 6.75 1.10 -6.30
CA ILE A 51 6.75 0.54 -7.66
C ILE A 51 7.78 -0.58 -7.85
N ALA A 52 8.80 -0.67 -7.00
CA ALA A 52 9.80 -1.73 -7.03
C ALA A 52 9.33 -3.00 -6.30
N HIS A 53 8.30 -2.95 -5.49
CA HIS A 53 7.81 -4.10 -4.74
C HIS A 53 6.60 -4.77 -5.41
N SER A 54 5.70 -3.94 -5.94
CA SER A 54 4.41 -4.45 -6.44
C SER A 54 4.53 -5.40 -7.62
N PRO A 55 5.36 -5.17 -8.64
CA PRO A 55 5.49 -6.12 -9.74
C PRO A 55 6.21 -7.41 -9.35
N MET A 56 7.03 -7.35 -8.29
CA MET A 56 7.69 -8.54 -7.76
C MET A 56 6.72 -9.54 -7.11
N LEU A 57 5.47 -9.13 -6.85
CA LEU A 57 4.38 -10.03 -6.49
C LEU A 57 3.95 -10.93 -7.64
N ILE A 58 4.24 -10.56 -8.90
CA ILE A 58 4.02 -11.45 -10.04
C ILE A 58 5.20 -12.43 -10.12
N PRO A 59 5.00 -13.72 -9.88
CA PRO A 59 6.09 -14.69 -9.93
C PRO A 59 6.75 -14.73 -11.31
N GLY A 60 8.07 -14.74 -11.35
CA GLY A 60 8.83 -14.75 -12.61
C GLY A 60 8.79 -13.45 -13.40
N CYS A 61 8.25 -12.36 -12.86
CA CYS A 61 8.34 -11.03 -13.46
C CYS A 61 9.72 -10.42 -13.21
N HIS A 62 10.28 -9.77 -14.23
CA HIS A 62 11.50 -8.98 -14.15
C HIS A 62 11.17 -7.51 -14.44
N GLU A 63 11.68 -6.62 -13.60
CA GLU A 63 11.44 -5.18 -13.72
C GLU A 63 12.58 -4.53 -14.50
N ILE A 64 12.27 -3.71 -15.49
CA ILE A 64 13.26 -2.95 -16.26
C ILE A 64 12.90 -1.46 -16.20
N TYR A 65 13.74 -0.69 -15.55
CA TYR A 65 13.57 0.77 -15.43
C TYR A 65 14.34 1.50 -16.52
N VAL A 66 13.61 2.24 -17.37
CA VAL A 66 14.18 3.05 -18.43
C VAL A 66 14.07 4.52 -18.05
N CYS A 67 15.12 5.08 -17.46
CA CYS A 67 15.07 6.46 -16.95
C CYS A 67 16.48 7.06 -16.77
N CYS A 68 16.53 8.34 -16.44
CA CYS A 68 17.78 9.00 -16.08
C CYS A 68 18.34 8.44 -14.77
N ALA A 69 19.66 8.40 -14.65
CA ALA A 69 20.36 7.87 -13.46
C ALA A 69 19.87 8.48 -12.13
N CYS A 70 19.53 9.77 -12.12
CA CYS A 70 19.03 10.45 -10.93
C CYS A 70 17.66 9.95 -10.44
N CYS A 71 16.85 9.35 -11.32
CA CYS A 71 15.55 8.78 -10.95
C CYS A 71 15.67 7.39 -10.30
N LEU A 72 16.81 6.72 -10.51
CA LEU A 72 17.02 5.32 -10.11
C LEU A 72 17.39 5.14 -8.65
N HIS A 73 17.97 6.15 -8.02
CA HIS A 73 18.54 6.01 -6.67
C HIS A 73 17.54 5.45 -5.64
N GLY A 74 16.35 6.04 -5.56
CA GLY A 74 15.32 5.58 -4.62
C GLY A 74 14.75 4.21 -4.98
N VAL A 75 14.66 3.89 -6.28
CA VAL A 75 14.15 2.61 -6.77
C VAL A 75 15.11 1.48 -6.45
N VAL A 76 16.41 1.67 -6.70
CA VAL A 76 17.47 0.68 -6.39
C VAL A 76 17.48 0.34 -4.90
N LEU A 77 17.45 1.37 -4.04
CA LEU A 77 17.41 1.15 -2.58
C LEU A 77 16.14 0.39 -2.14
N SER A 78 15.00 0.62 -2.82
CA SER A 78 13.77 -0.10 -2.51
C SER A 78 13.80 -1.55 -2.98
N ALA A 79 14.40 -1.83 -4.14
CA ALA A 79 14.51 -3.18 -4.69
C ALA A 79 15.39 -4.10 -3.83
N ASP A 80 16.44 -3.56 -3.20
CA ASP A 80 17.34 -4.30 -2.30
C ASP A 80 16.63 -4.83 -1.04
N GLU A 81 15.46 -4.30 -0.71
CA GLU A 81 14.67 -4.73 0.44
C GLU A 81 13.79 -5.96 0.18
N VAL A 82 13.59 -6.31 -1.09
CA VAL A 82 12.80 -7.48 -1.48
C VAL A 82 13.71 -8.70 -1.56
N PRO A 83 13.37 -9.83 -0.93
CA PRO A 83 14.11 -11.06 -1.12
C PRO A 83 14.25 -11.38 -2.63
N ASP A 84 15.46 -11.65 -3.09
CA ASP A 84 15.83 -11.87 -4.50
C ASP A 84 15.53 -10.68 -5.44
N GLY A 85 15.21 -9.51 -4.91
CA GLY A 85 14.87 -8.32 -5.69
C GLY A 85 15.99 -7.88 -6.63
N ALA A 86 17.24 -7.93 -6.19
CA ALA A 86 18.40 -7.57 -7.01
C ALA A 86 18.53 -8.45 -8.27
N GLY A 87 18.11 -9.71 -8.22
CA GLY A 87 18.10 -10.63 -9.37
C GLY A 87 16.94 -10.42 -10.34
N ARG A 88 15.93 -9.64 -9.93
CA ARG A 88 14.69 -9.40 -10.71
C ARG A 88 14.53 -7.95 -11.15
N PHE A 89 15.61 -7.21 -11.14
CA PHE A 89 15.64 -5.77 -11.41
C PHE A 89 16.79 -5.40 -12.34
N SER A 90 16.50 -4.63 -13.38
CA SER A 90 17.48 -4.12 -14.33
C SER A 90 17.20 -2.67 -14.71
N MET A 91 18.18 -2.00 -15.30
CA MET A 91 18.11 -0.58 -15.63
C MET A 91 18.65 -0.31 -17.02
N VAL A 92 17.93 0.52 -17.77
CA VAL A 92 18.40 1.15 -19.01
C VAL A 92 18.53 2.65 -18.73
N THR A 93 19.75 3.15 -18.68
CA THR A 93 20.00 4.56 -18.33
C THR A 93 19.91 5.46 -19.55
N LEU A 94 19.00 6.44 -19.47
CA LEU A 94 18.89 7.52 -20.44
C LEU A 94 20.02 8.52 -20.28
N THR A 95 20.71 8.81 -21.38
CA THR A 95 21.78 9.80 -21.46
C THR A 95 21.33 11.08 -22.17
N ASN A 96 22.05 12.17 -22.01
CA ASN A 96 21.81 13.40 -22.75
C ASN A 96 21.94 13.18 -24.27
N GLU A 97 22.78 12.26 -24.70
CA GLU A 97 22.95 11.93 -26.13
C GLU A 97 21.66 11.31 -26.71
N ASN A 98 21.01 10.38 -25.98
CA ASN A 98 19.74 9.81 -26.39
C ASN A 98 18.64 10.85 -26.50
N LEU A 99 18.61 11.81 -25.57
CA LEU A 99 17.63 12.91 -25.59
C LEU A 99 17.83 13.84 -26.79
N ILE A 100 19.09 14.14 -27.12
CA ILE A 100 19.41 15.01 -28.28
C ILE A 100 19.12 14.30 -29.61
N LYS A 101 19.44 13.02 -29.72
CA LYS A 101 19.18 12.22 -30.92
C LYS A 101 17.70 11.93 -31.17
N GLY A 102 16.86 11.97 -30.12
CA GLY A 102 15.44 11.67 -30.21
C GLY A 102 15.13 10.19 -30.55
N ASN A 103 16.03 9.25 -30.24
CA ASN A 103 15.92 7.83 -30.56
C ASN A 103 15.49 6.98 -29.34
N LEU A 104 14.54 7.48 -28.54
CA LEU A 104 14.21 6.86 -27.26
C LEU A 104 13.46 5.54 -27.41
N GLU A 105 12.58 5.40 -28.41
CA GLU A 105 11.87 4.15 -28.71
C GLU A 105 12.87 3.04 -29.08
N GLU A 106 13.79 3.31 -30.01
CA GLU A 106 14.83 2.38 -30.41
C GLU A 106 15.71 1.99 -29.22
N MET A 107 16.15 2.97 -28.46
CA MET A 107 16.99 2.75 -27.28
C MET A 107 16.27 1.92 -26.20
N MET A 108 14.97 2.10 -26.01
CA MET A 108 14.18 1.25 -25.10
C MET A 108 14.09 -0.18 -25.61
N ILE A 109 13.78 -0.37 -26.90
CA ILE A 109 13.69 -1.71 -27.53
C ILE A 109 15.03 -2.43 -27.41
N ASP A 110 16.11 -1.77 -27.79
CA ASP A 110 17.46 -2.35 -27.77
C ASP A 110 17.95 -2.62 -26.35
N GLY A 111 17.75 -1.67 -25.43
CA GLY A 111 18.18 -1.83 -24.06
C GLY A 111 17.43 -2.94 -23.33
N ILE A 112 16.13 -3.01 -23.47
CA ILE A 112 15.29 -4.10 -22.92
C ILE A 112 15.68 -5.44 -23.55
N SER A 113 15.86 -5.47 -24.88
CA SER A 113 16.27 -6.67 -25.59
C SER A 113 17.62 -7.20 -25.12
N HIS A 114 18.60 -6.32 -24.99
CA HIS A 114 19.94 -6.69 -24.53
C HIS A 114 19.89 -7.31 -23.12
N ILE A 115 19.12 -6.71 -22.21
CA ILE A 115 18.94 -7.27 -20.87
C ILE A 115 18.31 -8.67 -20.92
N ILE A 116 17.26 -8.87 -21.71
CA ILE A 116 16.58 -10.17 -21.84
C ILE A 116 17.52 -11.23 -22.47
N ASP A 117 18.25 -10.84 -23.48
CA ASP A 117 19.15 -11.76 -24.24
C ASP A 117 20.38 -12.17 -23.39
N ASP A 118 20.80 -11.34 -22.44
CA ASP A 118 21.92 -11.62 -21.51
C ASP A 118 21.48 -12.43 -20.27
N MET A 119 20.18 -12.59 -20.00
CA MET A 119 19.70 -13.36 -18.86
C MET A 119 19.97 -14.85 -19.04
N PRO A 120 20.47 -15.55 -18.00
CA PRO A 120 20.67 -17.00 -18.05
C PRO A 120 19.35 -17.78 -18.24
N GLU A 121 18.25 -17.24 -17.72
CA GLU A 121 16.89 -17.74 -17.92
C GLU A 121 15.97 -16.58 -18.30
N ARG A 122 15.15 -16.77 -19.33
CA ARG A 122 14.18 -15.76 -19.74
C ARG A 122 13.08 -15.60 -18.71
N PRO A 123 12.72 -14.36 -18.34
CA PRO A 123 11.61 -14.10 -17.44
C PRO A 123 10.28 -14.47 -18.11
N LYS A 124 9.28 -14.86 -17.34
CA LYS A 124 7.92 -15.11 -17.85
C LYS A 124 7.18 -13.83 -18.18
N CYS A 125 7.53 -12.75 -17.47
CA CYS A 125 6.94 -11.43 -17.60
C CYS A 125 8.02 -10.36 -17.45
N VAL A 126 7.89 -9.28 -18.19
CA VAL A 126 8.71 -8.07 -18.04
C VAL A 126 7.79 -6.88 -17.80
N GLU A 127 7.96 -6.18 -16.67
CA GLU A 127 7.35 -4.88 -16.46
C GLU A 127 8.37 -3.78 -16.73
N GLY A 128 8.14 -3.03 -17.82
CA GLY A 128 9.01 -1.94 -18.23
C GLY A 128 8.54 -0.61 -17.66
N PHE A 129 9.35 0.03 -16.80
CA PHE A 129 9.02 1.33 -16.22
C PHE A 129 9.59 2.47 -17.02
N THR A 130 8.71 3.42 -17.39
CA THR A 130 9.08 4.68 -18.03
C THR A 130 9.02 5.83 -17.02
N SER A 131 9.85 6.84 -17.25
CA SER A 131 9.93 8.05 -16.43
C SER A 131 9.19 9.23 -17.07
N CYS A 132 9.18 10.37 -16.38
CA CYS A 132 8.62 11.61 -16.93
C CYS A 132 9.31 12.08 -18.23
N MET A 133 10.55 11.68 -18.49
CA MET A 133 11.26 12.05 -19.73
C MET A 133 10.57 11.49 -20.97
N GLN A 134 10.19 10.19 -20.96
CA GLN A 134 9.46 9.58 -22.04
C GLN A 134 8.09 10.25 -22.26
N HIS A 135 7.44 10.63 -21.15
CA HIS A 135 6.17 11.33 -21.22
C HIS A 135 6.30 12.75 -21.82
N PHE A 136 7.30 13.52 -21.44
CA PHE A 136 7.54 14.85 -21.99
C PHE A 136 7.94 14.81 -23.47
N LEU A 137 8.67 13.81 -23.87
CA LEU A 137 9.12 13.63 -25.26
C LEU A 137 8.11 12.89 -26.13
N HIS A 138 6.95 12.50 -25.57
CA HIS A 138 5.84 11.86 -26.29
C HIS A 138 6.25 10.61 -27.07
N ILE A 139 7.10 9.76 -26.48
CA ILE A 139 7.48 8.49 -27.11
C ILE A 139 6.25 7.58 -27.28
N ASP A 140 6.24 6.83 -28.39
CA ASP A 140 5.17 5.88 -28.65
C ASP A 140 5.46 4.51 -27.99
N LEU A 141 4.93 4.34 -26.78
CA LEU A 141 5.06 3.08 -26.03
C LEU A 141 4.37 1.90 -26.72
N HIS A 142 3.36 2.13 -27.59
CA HIS A 142 2.72 1.05 -28.34
C HIS A 142 3.72 0.44 -29.32
N VAL A 143 4.45 1.27 -30.05
CA VAL A 143 5.52 0.80 -30.97
C VAL A 143 6.56 0.00 -30.20
N VAL A 144 7.00 0.49 -29.05
CA VAL A 144 8.01 -0.20 -28.22
C VAL A 144 7.52 -1.57 -27.80
N TYR A 145 6.36 -1.64 -27.14
CA TYR A 145 5.88 -2.92 -26.59
C TYR A 145 5.40 -3.89 -27.66
N ASP A 146 4.84 -3.42 -28.78
CA ASP A 146 4.44 -4.30 -29.88
C ASP A 146 5.66 -4.91 -30.56
N THR A 147 6.75 -4.15 -30.72
CA THR A 147 8.02 -4.66 -31.23
C THR A 147 8.62 -5.71 -30.29
N LEU A 148 8.63 -5.45 -28.96
CA LEU A 148 9.13 -6.40 -27.96
C LEU A 148 8.30 -7.69 -27.93
N ARG A 149 6.96 -7.60 -28.01
CA ARG A 149 6.07 -8.78 -28.08
C ARG A 149 6.30 -9.62 -29.34
N GLN A 150 6.60 -8.98 -30.46
CA GLN A 150 6.94 -9.71 -31.69
C GLN A 150 8.30 -10.40 -31.58
N LYS A 151 9.28 -9.76 -30.95
CA LYS A 151 10.63 -10.32 -30.76
C LYS A 151 10.66 -11.44 -29.72
N TYR A 152 9.85 -11.34 -28.65
CA TYR A 152 9.79 -12.29 -27.53
C TYR A 152 8.36 -12.75 -27.27
N PRO A 153 7.80 -13.62 -28.15
CA PRO A 153 6.41 -14.06 -28.04
C PRO A 153 6.12 -14.95 -26.81
N ASP A 154 7.15 -15.42 -26.13
CA ASP A 154 7.13 -16.23 -24.92
C ASP A 154 7.15 -15.41 -23.63
N ILE A 155 7.26 -14.07 -23.73
CA ILE A 155 7.30 -13.14 -22.61
C ILE A 155 6.08 -12.23 -22.61
N ASP A 156 5.37 -12.13 -21.49
CA ASP A 156 4.33 -11.12 -21.30
C ASP A 156 4.97 -9.77 -20.94
N PHE A 157 4.63 -8.71 -21.69
CA PHE A 157 5.12 -7.36 -21.43
C PHE A 157 4.03 -6.49 -20.81
N ILE A 158 4.36 -5.86 -19.69
CA ILE A 158 3.52 -4.92 -18.94
C ILE A 158 4.17 -3.54 -18.98
N ASP A 159 3.38 -2.51 -19.27
CA ASP A 159 3.83 -1.12 -19.20
C ASP A 159 3.69 -0.58 -17.76
N GLY A 160 4.80 -0.33 -17.11
CA GLY A 160 4.89 0.26 -15.77
C GLY A 160 4.98 1.78 -15.82
N TYR A 161 4.42 2.46 -14.82
CA TYR A 161 4.40 3.92 -14.74
C TYR A 161 5.21 4.44 -13.56
N MET A 162 6.28 5.17 -13.84
CA MET A 162 7.06 5.92 -12.86
C MET A 162 7.03 7.43 -13.17
N ILE A 163 5.82 8.01 -13.24
CA ILE A 163 5.63 9.39 -13.64
C ILE A 163 4.96 10.16 -12.49
N PRO A 164 5.73 10.68 -11.52
CA PRO A 164 5.17 11.33 -10.33
C PRO A 164 4.44 12.65 -10.65
N THR A 165 4.77 13.28 -11.76
CA THR A 165 4.15 14.54 -12.21
C THR A 165 2.87 14.36 -13.00
N LEU A 166 2.50 13.10 -13.33
CA LEU A 166 1.30 12.81 -14.09
C LEU A 166 0.06 13.01 -13.22
N GLN A 167 -0.64 14.13 -13.45
CA GLN A 167 -1.92 14.41 -12.83
C GLN A 167 -3.06 14.06 -13.79
N ARG A 168 -3.55 12.83 -13.69
CA ARG A 168 -4.72 12.35 -14.44
C ARG A 168 -5.83 11.95 -13.45
N ARG A 169 -6.93 11.44 -13.99
CA ARG A 169 -8.05 10.89 -13.20
C ARG A 169 -7.60 9.84 -12.17
N PHE A 170 -6.55 9.09 -12.48
CA PHE A 170 -5.97 8.07 -11.59
C PHE A 170 -4.56 8.47 -11.19
N THR A 171 -4.22 8.20 -9.93
CA THR A 171 -2.86 8.35 -9.41
C THR A 171 -1.94 7.25 -9.96
N PRO A 172 -0.61 7.41 -9.92
CA PRO A 172 0.33 6.37 -10.32
C PRO A 172 0.13 5.04 -9.58
N ASP A 173 -0.24 5.06 -8.30
CA ASP A 173 -0.57 3.85 -7.52
C ASP A 173 -1.76 3.09 -8.14
N ILE A 174 -2.84 3.78 -8.45
CA ILE A 174 -4.03 3.17 -9.08
C ILE A 174 -3.69 2.61 -10.47
N LEU A 175 -2.89 3.34 -11.25
CA LEU A 175 -2.46 2.88 -12.58
C LEU A 175 -1.54 1.66 -12.46
N GLY A 176 -0.58 1.68 -11.53
CA GLY A 176 0.29 0.55 -11.24
C GLY A 176 -0.51 -0.71 -10.88
N ARG A 177 -1.42 -0.61 -9.91
CA ARG A 177 -2.30 -1.75 -9.54
C ARG A 177 -3.08 -2.31 -10.74
N ARG A 178 -3.57 -1.45 -11.62
CA ARG A 178 -4.24 -1.89 -12.84
C ARG A 178 -3.32 -2.66 -13.79
N GLN A 179 -2.05 -2.26 -13.88
CA GLN A 179 -1.07 -2.93 -14.74
C GLN A 179 -0.72 -4.33 -14.24
N LEU A 180 -0.68 -4.55 -12.93
CA LEU A 180 -0.36 -5.86 -12.33
C LEU A 180 -1.26 -7.01 -12.80
N VAL A 181 -2.43 -6.75 -13.37
CA VAL A 181 -3.35 -7.78 -13.88
C VAL A 181 -3.42 -7.84 -15.40
N ARG A 182 -2.58 -7.07 -16.10
CA ARG A 182 -2.65 -6.94 -17.58
C ARG A 182 -2.21 -8.19 -18.32
N ALA A 183 -1.31 -8.97 -17.77
CA ALA A 183 -0.84 -10.21 -18.37
C ALA A 183 -1.82 -11.38 -18.17
N VAL A 184 -2.81 -11.27 -17.28
CA VAL A 184 -3.86 -12.28 -17.11
C VAL A 184 -4.76 -12.29 -18.34
N GLN A 185 -4.95 -13.48 -18.94
CA GLN A 185 -5.76 -13.70 -20.15
C GLN A 185 -7.02 -14.50 -19.82
N PRO A 186 -8.08 -14.42 -20.65
CA PRO A 186 -9.28 -15.24 -20.47
C PRO A 186 -8.95 -16.73 -20.53
N LEU A 187 -9.44 -17.48 -19.56
CA LEU A 187 -9.39 -18.95 -19.51
C LEU A 187 -10.81 -19.52 -19.38
N PRO A 188 -11.03 -20.80 -19.68
CA PRO A 188 -12.31 -21.47 -19.42
C PRO A 188 -12.73 -21.31 -17.95
N LYS A 189 -13.95 -20.84 -17.72
CA LYS A 189 -14.44 -20.53 -16.37
C LYS A 189 -14.49 -21.75 -15.46
N GLN A 190 -13.96 -21.58 -14.28
CA GLN A 190 -14.01 -22.52 -13.16
C GLN A 190 -14.83 -21.93 -12.00
N LYS A 191 -15.19 -22.76 -11.04
CA LYS A 191 -15.78 -22.28 -9.79
C LYS A 191 -14.69 -21.68 -8.90
N ALA A 192 -14.22 -20.50 -9.27
CA ALA A 192 -13.13 -19.79 -8.63
C ALA A 192 -13.40 -18.30 -8.51
N VAL A 193 -12.75 -17.64 -7.55
CA VAL A 193 -12.73 -16.20 -7.35
C VAL A 193 -11.30 -15.70 -7.20
N ASN A 194 -11.07 -14.44 -7.57
CA ASN A 194 -9.79 -13.77 -7.35
C ASN A 194 -9.88 -12.82 -6.15
N TYR A 195 -8.81 -12.76 -5.33
CA TYR A 195 -8.49 -11.61 -4.51
C TYR A 195 -7.52 -10.73 -5.30
N VAL A 196 -7.98 -9.53 -5.68
CA VAL A 196 -7.31 -8.72 -6.72
C VAL A 196 -6.40 -7.67 -6.10
N VAL A 197 -5.13 -7.73 -6.47
CA VAL A 197 -4.06 -6.76 -6.18
C VAL A 197 -3.98 -6.27 -4.73
N ASN A 198 -4.19 -7.19 -3.79
CA ASN A 198 -3.71 -7.01 -2.42
C ASN A 198 -2.18 -7.14 -2.43
N TYR A 199 -1.51 -6.46 -1.52
CA TYR A 199 -0.06 -6.60 -1.38
C TYR A 199 0.34 -7.65 -0.34
N TYR A 200 -0.60 -8.10 0.47
CA TYR A 200 -0.44 -9.19 1.41
C TYR A 200 -1.48 -10.27 1.13
N PRO A 201 -1.09 -11.56 1.22
CA PRO A 201 -2.06 -12.65 1.16
C PRO A 201 -3.16 -12.45 2.21
N VAL A 202 -4.39 -12.68 1.80
CA VAL A 202 -5.53 -12.60 2.72
C VAL A 202 -5.50 -13.82 3.64
N ASP A 203 -5.68 -13.61 4.94
CA ASP A 203 -5.70 -14.69 5.92
C ASP A 203 -6.71 -15.78 5.53
N GLU A 204 -6.27 -17.02 5.61
CA GLU A 204 -7.09 -18.16 5.15
C GLU A 204 -8.26 -18.52 6.07
N ASP A 205 -8.20 -18.09 7.32
CA ASP A 205 -9.18 -18.39 8.38
C ASP A 205 -10.23 -17.29 8.57
N ASN A 206 -10.20 -16.20 7.79
CA ASN A 206 -11.26 -15.21 7.84
C ASN A 206 -12.59 -15.78 7.30
N GLU A 207 -13.69 -15.25 7.79
CA GLU A 207 -15.03 -15.76 7.52
C GLU A 207 -15.41 -15.73 6.03
N LEU A 208 -14.93 -14.77 5.25
CA LEU A 208 -15.18 -14.70 3.80
C LEU A 208 -14.45 -15.85 3.07
N THR A 209 -13.17 -16.07 3.38
CA THR A 209 -12.37 -17.15 2.79
C THR A 209 -12.96 -18.52 3.15
N VAL A 210 -13.35 -18.70 4.40
CA VAL A 210 -14.00 -19.94 4.87
C VAL A 210 -15.32 -20.17 4.14
N MET A 211 -16.17 -19.15 4.04
CA MET A 211 -17.44 -19.19 3.34
C MET A 211 -17.30 -19.56 1.86
N LEU A 212 -16.32 -18.97 1.17
CA LEU A 212 -16.01 -19.28 -0.23
C LEU A 212 -15.57 -20.74 -0.41
N ARG A 213 -14.67 -21.23 0.45
CA ARG A 213 -14.19 -22.62 0.41
C ARG A 213 -15.31 -23.62 0.71
N GLN A 214 -16.15 -23.35 1.70
CA GLN A 214 -17.33 -24.16 2.01
C GLN A 214 -18.31 -24.19 0.85
N GLY A 215 -18.44 -23.10 0.11
CA GLY A 215 -19.22 -23.03 -1.13
C GLY A 215 -18.54 -23.73 -2.32
N GLY A 216 -17.35 -24.32 -2.14
CA GLY A 216 -16.64 -25.03 -3.19
C GLY A 216 -15.91 -24.14 -4.21
N TYR A 217 -15.64 -22.88 -3.87
CA TYR A 217 -14.83 -21.98 -4.69
C TYR A 217 -13.33 -22.19 -4.45
N ALA A 218 -12.56 -22.29 -5.53
CA ALA A 218 -11.13 -22.06 -5.49
C ALA A 218 -10.87 -20.56 -5.33
N ILE A 219 -9.77 -20.20 -4.67
CA ILE A 219 -9.41 -18.79 -4.45
C ILE A 219 -8.02 -18.57 -5.03
N HIS A 220 -7.92 -17.64 -5.99
CA HIS A 220 -6.68 -17.15 -6.53
C HIS A 220 -6.36 -15.81 -5.87
N ASP A 221 -5.51 -15.82 -4.87
CA ASP A 221 -5.05 -14.60 -4.22
C ASP A 221 -3.79 -14.09 -4.94
N PHE A 222 -3.87 -12.90 -5.52
CA PHE A 222 -2.78 -12.27 -6.25
C PHE A 222 -1.47 -12.25 -5.45
N ALA A 223 -1.55 -11.89 -4.17
CA ALA A 223 -0.38 -11.78 -3.30
C ALA A 223 0.17 -13.13 -2.81
N ALA A 224 -0.60 -14.22 -2.98
CA ALA A 224 -0.21 -15.57 -2.57
C ALA A 224 0.34 -16.42 -3.71
N CYS A 225 0.29 -15.94 -4.96
CA CYS A 225 0.80 -16.66 -6.13
C CYS A 225 2.29 -16.95 -5.98
N LYS A 226 2.67 -18.23 -6.13
CA LYS A 226 4.07 -18.68 -6.06
C LYS A 226 4.66 -18.98 -7.43
N THR A 227 3.81 -19.27 -8.41
CA THR A 227 4.21 -19.55 -9.78
C THR A 227 3.50 -18.63 -10.76
N TYR A 228 4.10 -18.43 -11.93
CA TYR A 228 3.48 -17.63 -13.00
C TYR A 228 2.18 -18.27 -13.51
N GLU A 229 2.11 -19.59 -13.48
CA GLU A 229 0.92 -20.37 -13.84
C GLU A 229 -0.24 -20.10 -12.86
N GLU A 230 0.02 -20.02 -11.55
CA GLU A 230 -0.99 -19.62 -10.55
C GLU A 230 -1.49 -18.19 -10.79
N TYR A 231 -0.60 -17.26 -11.13
CA TYR A 231 -0.99 -15.89 -11.52
C TYR A 231 -1.87 -15.90 -12.78
N LYS A 232 -1.51 -16.67 -13.82
CA LYS A 232 -2.31 -16.77 -15.07
C LYS A 232 -3.66 -17.45 -14.81
N ALA A 233 -3.75 -18.40 -13.85
CA ALA A 233 -4.99 -19.07 -13.48
C ALA A 233 -6.07 -18.13 -12.96
N MET A 234 -5.72 -16.91 -12.53
CA MET A 234 -6.71 -15.87 -12.23
C MET A 234 -7.69 -15.62 -13.38
N GLY A 235 -7.30 -15.95 -14.63
CA GLY A 235 -8.15 -15.82 -15.82
C GLY A 235 -9.38 -16.74 -15.85
N GLU A 236 -9.38 -17.84 -15.06
CA GLU A 236 -10.47 -18.81 -15.01
C GLU A 236 -11.59 -18.45 -14.03
N SER A 237 -11.38 -17.49 -13.17
CA SER A 237 -12.31 -17.11 -12.09
C SER A 237 -13.60 -16.49 -12.63
N GLN A 238 -14.67 -16.59 -11.83
CA GLN A 238 -15.99 -16.01 -12.12
C GLN A 238 -16.12 -14.57 -11.57
N ALA A 239 -15.41 -14.27 -10.48
CA ALA A 239 -15.48 -12.97 -9.84
C ALA A 239 -14.12 -12.48 -9.33
N ASN A 240 -14.01 -11.15 -9.25
CA ASN A 240 -12.86 -10.41 -8.74
C ASN A 240 -13.27 -9.69 -7.47
N ILE A 241 -12.85 -10.19 -6.33
CA ILE A 241 -13.07 -9.57 -5.02
C ILE A 241 -11.90 -8.62 -4.75
N TYR A 242 -12.20 -7.37 -4.41
CA TYR A 242 -11.20 -6.39 -4.04
C TYR A 242 -11.64 -5.63 -2.80
N PHE A 243 -10.65 -5.27 -1.96
CA PHE A 243 -10.87 -4.70 -0.64
C PHE A 243 -10.47 -3.23 -0.54
N LEU A 244 -9.73 -2.74 -1.53
CA LEU A 244 -9.20 -1.39 -1.62
C LEU A 244 -9.90 -0.62 -2.74
N GLU A 245 -10.34 0.61 -2.49
CA GLU A 245 -10.93 1.47 -3.52
C GLU A 245 -9.99 1.66 -4.72
N ASN A 246 -8.68 1.83 -4.46
CA ASN A 246 -7.67 2.01 -5.50
C ASN A 246 -7.37 0.73 -6.31
N ALA A 247 -7.82 -0.45 -5.89
CA ALA A 247 -7.82 -1.68 -6.67
C ALA A 247 -9.04 -1.78 -7.63
N GLY A 248 -10.06 -0.96 -7.45
CA GLY A 248 -11.28 -0.96 -8.26
C GLY A 248 -11.04 -0.86 -9.76
N PRO A 249 -10.16 0.03 -10.27
CA PRO A 249 -9.83 0.09 -11.69
C PRO A 249 -9.18 -1.19 -12.24
N ALA A 250 -8.41 -1.94 -11.43
CA ALA A 250 -7.87 -3.24 -11.80
C ALA A 250 -8.98 -4.29 -11.91
N ALA A 251 -9.85 -4.40 -10.89
CA ALA A 251 -10.96 -5.33 -10.87
C ALA A 251 -11.94 -5.08 -12.03
N LYS A 252 -12.27 -3.81 -12.33
CA LYS A 252 -13.12 -3.42 -13.46
C LYS A 252 -12.47 -3.65 -14.82
N ASP A 253 -11.14 -3.55 -14.92
CA ASP A 253 -10.43 -3.92 -16.15
C ASP A 253 -10.53 -5.43 -16.39
N MET A 254 -10.36 -6.25 -15.35
CA MET A 254 -10.54 -7.70 -15.42
C MET A 254 -12.01 -8.05 -15.75
N GLU A 255 -12.98 -7.41 -15.10
CA GLU A 255 -14.41 -7.60 -15.42
C GLU A 255 -14.67 -7.42 -16.91
N LYS A 256 -14.19 -6.33 -17.50
CA LYS A 256 -14.40 -6.01 -18.91
C LYS A 256 -13.64 -6.94 -19.88
N ARG A 257 -12.40 -7.31 -19.57
CA ARG A 257 -11.56 -8.11 -20.47
C ARG A 257 -11.76 -9.62 -20.32
N LEU A 258 -12.07 -10.06 -19.10
CA LEU A 258 -12.06 -11.47 -18.73
C LEU A 258 -13.47 -11.98 -18.43
N ASP A 259 -14.51 -11.15 -18.51
CA ASP A 259 -15.89 -11.49 -18.14
C ASP A 259 -15.95 -12.08 -16.70
N GLN A 260 -15.45 -11.31 -15.74
CA GLN A 260 -15.36 -11.67 -14.31
C GLN A 260 -16.02 -10.57 -13.48
N GLN A 261 -17.07 -10.88 -12.75
CA GLN A 261 -17.80 -9.87 -11.97
C GLN A 261 -16.92 -9.19 -10.92
N ALA A 262 -16.83 -7.86 -10.94
CA ALA A 262 -16.10 -7.10 -9.93
C ALA A 262 -16.95 -6.92 -8.66
N LEU A 263 -16.41 -7.34 -7.52
CA LEU A 263 -17.09 -7.32 -6.22
C LEU A 263 -16.26 -6.54 -5.20
N TYR A 264 -16.74 -5.36 -4.82
CA TYR A 264 -16.10 -4.52 -3.81
C TYR A 264 -16.56 -4.89 -2.41
N LEU A 265 -15.67 -5.42 -1.60
CA LEU A 265 -15.88 -5.80 -0.20
C LEU A 265 -14.85 -5.07 0.67
N PRO A 266 -15.07 -3.78 0.98
CA PRO A 266 -14.05 -2.95 1.61
C PRO A 266 -13.60 -3.47 2.97
N TYR A 267 -12.35 -3.19 3.33
CA TYR A 267 -11.92 -3.25 4.72
C TYR A 267 -12.83 -2.37 5.58
N ALA A 268 -13.23 -2.86 6.73
CA ALA A 268 -14.09 -2.15 7.66
C ALA A 268 -13.82 -2.56 9.10
N TYR A 269 -14.23 -1.68 10.03
CA TYR A 269 -14.15 -1.89 11.46
C TYR A 269 -15.52 -1.74 12.13
N ASP A 270 -16.56 -1.42 11.36
CA ASP A 270 -17.94 -1.39 11.82
C ASP A 270 -18.68 -2.66 11.41
N TYR A 271 -19.50 -3.18 12.29
CA TYR A 271 -20.21 -4.45 12.09
C TYR A 271 -21.21 -4.41 10.96
N GLU A 272 -21.82 -3.25 10.71
CA GLU A 272 -22.78 -3.10 9.61
C GLU A 272 -22.11 -3.33 8.26
N THR A 273 -20.94 -2.72 8.04
CA THR A 273 -20.17 -2.90 6.79
C THR A 273 -19.62 -4.32 6.68
N LEU A 274 -19.09 -4.90 7.77
CA LEU A 274 -18.59 -6.28 7.77
C LEU A 274 -19.72 -7.27 7.40
N ARG A 275 -20.87 -7.16 8.03
CA ARG A 275 -22.06 -7.99 7.74
C ARG A 275 -22.54 -7.80 6.30
N ARG A 276 -22.62 -6.56 5.83
CA ARG A 276 -23.02 -6.23 4.46
C ARG A 276 -22.08 -6.84 3.43
N ASN A 277 -20.78 -6.82 3.66
CA ASN A 277 -19.80 -7.45 2.78
C ASN A 277 -20.05 -8.96 2.63
N LEU A 278 -20.28 -9.67 3.74
CA LEU A 278 -20.56 -11.10 3.72
C LEU A 278 -21.92 -11.40 3.03
N GLN A 279 -22.94 -10.59 3.32
CA GLN A 279 -24.25 -10.71 2.67
C GLN A 279 -24.17 -10.50 1.15
N GLN A 280 -23.40 -9.52 0.71
CA GLN A 280 -23.19 -9.25 -0.70
C GLN A 280 -22.45 -10.41 -1.39
N ALA A 281 -21.42 -10.94 -0.77
CA ALA A 281 -20.71 -12.11 -1.29
C ALA A 281 -21.63 -13.35 -1.34
N ALA A 282 -22.39 -13.59 -0.26
CA ALA A 282 -23.34 -14.70 -0.17
C ALA A 282 -24.41 -14.61 -1.28
N GLN A 283 -25.01 -13.44 -1.48
CA GLN A 283 -26.05 -13.22 -2.47
C GLN A 283 -25.53 -13.41 -3.91
N ILE A 284 -24.34 -12.87 -4.23
CA ILE A 284 -23.80 -12.90 -5.58
C ILE A 284 -23.28 -14.27 -5.96
N LEU A 285 -22.64 -14.97 -5.00
CA LEU A 285 -21.96 -16.24 -5.25
C LEU A 285 -22.78 -17.46 -4.82
N GLY A 286 -23.99 -17.26 -4.29
CA GLY A 286 -24.88 -18.34 -3.85
C GLY A 286 -24.32 -19.12 -2.67
N LEU A 287 -23.86 -18.41 -1.63
CA LEU A 287 -23.22 -18.98 -0.44
C LEU A 287 -24.08 -18.84 0.80
N ASP A 288 -23.89 -19.72 1.78
CA ASP A 288 -24.52 -19.59 3.09
C ASP A 288 -23.81 -18.52 3.92
N LEU A 289 -24.59 -17.65 4.57
CA LEU A 289 -24.08 -16.60 5.43
C LEU A 289 -23.61 -17.20 6.77
N PRO A 290 -22.40 -16.88 7.26
CA PRO A 290 -21.95 -17.33 8.58
C PRO A 290 -22.71 -16.60 9.72
N ASP A 291 -22.63 -17.14 10.93
CA ASP A 291 -23.20 -16.52 12.14
C ASP A 291 -22.43 -15.24 12.51
N CYS A 292 -22.82 -14.12 11.88
CA CYS A 292 -22.24 -12.82 12.16
C CYS A 292 -22.42 -12.38 13.62
N ASP A 293 -23.55 -12.76 14.26
CA ASP A 293 -23.81 -12.38 15.66
C ASP A 293 -22.82 -13.06 16.63
N ALA A 294 -22.40 -14.29 16.31
CA ALA A 294 -21.36 -14.97 17.09
C ALA A 294 -20.00 -14.26 16.97
N TYR A 295 -19.63 -13.82 15.77
CA TYR A 295 -18.39 -13.05 15.56
C TYR A 295 -18.44 -11.70 16.28
N GLU A 296 -19.55 -10.97 16.18
CA GLU A 296 -19.71 -9.68 16.87
C GLU A 296 -19.59 -9.83 18.38
N ARG A 297 -20.22 -10.85 18.98
CA ARG A 297 -20.05 -11.14 20.42
C ARG A 297 -18.61 -11.44 20.79
N ALA A 298 -17.89 -12.21 19.96
CA ALA A 298 -16.48 -12.52 20.20
C ALA A 298 -15.58 -11.27 20.15
N VAL A 299 -15.86 -10.36 19.18
CA VAL A 299 -15.14 -9.07 19.09
C VAL A 299 -15.41 -8.21 20.32
N GLU A 300 -16.66 -8.07 20.75
CA GLU A 300 -17.03 -7.28 21.93
C GLU A 300 -16.39 -7.80 23.22
N GLU A 301 -16.34 -9.11 23.40
CA GLU A 301 -15.65 -9.74 24.54
C GLU A 301 -14.14 -9.43 24.51
N LYS A 302 -13.54 -9.56 23.34
CA LYS A 302 -12.11 -9.28 23.14
C LYS A 302 -11.76 -7.82 23.37
N VAL A 303 -12.58 -6.91 22.86
CA VAL A 303 -12.43 -5.45 23.06
C VAL A 303 -12.48 -5.11 24.55
N ARG A 304 -13.45 -5.66 25.28
CA ARG A 304 -13.58 -5.41 26.73
C ARG A 304 -12.33 -5.86 27.49
N ALA A 305 -11.87 -7.07 27.24
CA ALA A 305 -10.67 -7.61 27.85
C ALA A 305 -9.42 -6.79 27.50
N LEU A 306 -9.32 -6.35 26.23
CA LEU A 306 -8.22 -5.49 25.78
C LEU A 306 -8.26 -4.10 26.45
N LYS A 307 -9.43 -3.48 26.56
CA LYS A 307 -9.59 -2.18 27.22
C LYS A 307 -9.18 -2.22 28.69
N GLU A 308 -9.54 -3.26 29.42
CA GLU A 308 -9.12 -3.46 30.80
C GLU A 308 -7.59 -3.49 30.94
N ARG A 309 -6.90 -4.07 29.95
CA ARG A 309 -5.44 -4.21 29.93
C ARG A 309 -4.72 -2.95 29.47
N VAL A 310 -5.11 -2.37 28.34
CA VAL A 310 -4.49 -1.19 27.73
C VAL A 310 -4.79 0.09 28.52
N GLY A 311 -5.95 0.14 29.20
CA GLY A 311 -6.35 1.30 30.00
C GLY A 311 -6.44 2.58 29.19
N ASP A 312 -5.83 3.65 29.69
CA ASP A 312 -5.83 4.98 29.07
C ASP A 312 -4.56 5.29 28.27
N THR A 313 -3.80 4.24 27.89
CA THR A 313 -2.62 4.41 27.02
C THR A 313 -2.98 5.20 25.75
N HIS A 314 -2.18 6.21 25.45
CA HIS A 314 -2.36 7.02 24.26
C HIS A 314 -2.09 6.21 22.99
N ILE A 315 -3.03 6.22 22.05
CA ILE A 315 -2.93 5.47 20.78
C ILE A 315 -2.82 6.45 19.62
N ALA A 316 -1.84 6.19 18.73
CA ALA A 316 -1.70 6.87 17.46
C ALA A 316 -1.84 5.87 16.32
N ILE A 317 -2.51 6.26 15.24
CA ILE A 317 -2.77 5.41 14.07
C ILE A 317 -2.20 6.09 12.84
N ASP A 318 -1.71 5.34 11.84
CA ASP A 318 -1.35 5.93 10.56
C ASP A 318 -2.00 5.23 9.35
N TYR A 319 -2.03 5.97 8.24
CA TYR A 319 -2.69 5.53 7.00
C TYR A 319 -1.98 4.35 6.31
N THR A 320 -0.71 4.07 6.64
CA THR A 320 0.00 2.92 6.05
C THR A 320 -0.39 1.61 6.72
N ALA A 321 -0.87 1.69 7.97
CA ALA A 321 -1.36 0.52 8.70
C ALA A 321 -2.63 -0.06 8.07
N THR A 322 -3.54 0.81 7.67
CA THR A 322 -4.83 0.43 7.11
C THR A 322 -5.33 1.48 6.13
N PRO A 323 -6.06 1.08 5.07
CA PRO A 323 -6.71 2.03 4.16
C PRO A 323 -7.87 2.79 4.82
N ARG A 324 -8.29 2.38 6.02
CA ARG A 324 -9.39 2.97 6.80
C ARG A 324 -8.93 3.46 8.19
N PRO A 325 -7.96 4.39 8.27
CA PRO A 325 -7.42 4.83 9.55
C PRO A 325 -8.44 5.55 10.45
N LEU A 326 -9.38 6.28 9.86
CA LEU A 326 -10.47 6.90 10.63
C LEU A 326 -11.49 5.86 11.09
N GLY A 327 -11.75 4.81 10.29
CA GLY A 327 -12.61 3.69 10.68
C GLY A 327 -12.06 2.96 11.90
N LEU A 328 -10.76 2.66 11.89
CA LEU A 328 -10.09 2.06 13.05
C LEU A 328 -10.10 3.00 14.27
N ALA A 329 -9.83 4.29 14.06
CA ALA A 329 -9.89 5.29 15.12
C ALA A 329 -11.29 5.36 15.74
N LYS A 330 -12.35 5.42 14.91
CA LYS A 330 -13.74 5.40 15.37
C LYS A 330 -14.03 4.15 16.18
N PHE A 331 -13.67 2.97 15.67
CA PHE A 331 -13.88 1.70 16.37
C PHE A 331 -13.25 1.72 17.76
N LEU A 332 -12.00 2.12 17.88
CA LEU A 332 -11.31 2.19 19.17
C LEU A 332 -11.91 3.26 20.10
N LEU A 333 -12.24 4.45 19.58
CA LEU A 333 -12.81 5.55 20.37
C LEU A 333 -14.18 5.22 20.95
N ILE A 334 -15.08 4.61 20.19
CA ILE A 334 -16.42 4.24 20.71
C ILE A 334 -16.35 3.15 21.79
N HIS A 335 -15.26 2.36 21.79
CA HIS A 335 -14.99 1.37 22.84
C HIS A 335 -14.12 1.93 23.99
N GLY A 336 -13.96 3.25 24.05
CA GLY A 336 -13.33 3.95 25.16
C GLY A 336 -11.81 3.94 25.16
N PHE A 337 -11.13 3.52 24.09
CA PHE A 337 -9.68 3.65 23.97
C PHE A 337 -9.28 5.11 23.73
N ASN A 338 -8.09 5.49 24.17
CA ASN A 338 -7.60 6.86 24.07
C ASN A 338 -6.81 7.08 22.75
N VAL A 339 -7.53 7.12 21.62
CA VAL A 339 -6.94 7.49 20.34
C VAL A 339 -6.83 9.01 20.27
N TYR A 340 -5.61 9.55 20.30
CA TYR A 340 -5.38 10.99 20.32
C TYR A 340 -4.93 11.57 18.98
N ALA A 341 -4.36 10.75 18.08
CA ALA A 341 -3.84 11.21 16.81
C ALA A 341 -4.01 10.18 15.68
N VAL A 342 -4.32 10.68 14.50
CA VAL A 342 -4.31 9.91 13.23
C VAL A 342 -3.40 10.60 12.22
N TYR A 343 -2.37 9.89 11.74
CA TYR A 343 -1.45 10.36 10.73
C TYR A 343 -1.96 10.01 9.35
N LEU A 344 -2.30 11.02 8.56
CA LEU A 344 -2.81 10.89 7.19
C LEU A 344 -2.62 12.18 6.41
N ASP A 345 -2.71 12.14 5.08
CA ASP A 345 -2.61 13.33 4.22
C ASP A 345 -3.87 13.55 3.38
N ALA A 346 -4.66 12.52 3.20
CA ALA A 346 -5.95 12.56 2.54
C ALA A 346 -6.87 11.51 3.18
N ILE A 347 -8.17 11.70 3.05
CA ILE A 347 -9.20 10.82 3.59
C ILE A 347 -9.89 10.14 2.40
N SER A 348 -10.02 8.81 2.44
CA SER A 348 -10.74 8.07 1.41
C SER A 348 -12.20 8.53 1.32
N PRO A 349 -12.78 8.64 0.12
CA PRO A 349 -14.22 8.88 -0.06
C PRO A 349 -15.11 7.94 0.77
N ASP A 350 -14.70 6.71 0.93
CA ASP A 350 -15.39 5.69 1.72
C ASP A 350 -15.42 5.97 3.23
N GLU A 351 -14.57 6.85 3.74
CA GLU A 351 -14.55 7.26 5.14
C GLU A 351 -15.33 8.56 5.42
N LYS A 352 -16.12 9.04 4.45
CA LYS A 352 -16.86 10.30 4.59
C LYS A 352 -17.77 10.33 5.82
N ASP A 353 -18.59 9.30 5.99
CA ASP A 353 -19.54 9.22 7.10
C ASP A 353 -18.80 9.04 8.46
N THR A 354 -17.71 8.27 8.43
CA THR A 354 -16.82 8.11 9.58
C THR A 354 -16.16 9.42 9.98
N PHE A 355 -15.67 10.19 9.00
CA PHE A 355 -15.11 11.53 9.22
C PHE A 355 -16.14 12.46 9.86
N GLN A 356 -17.35 12.53 9.34
CA GLN A 356 -18.44 13.36 9.89
C GLN A 356 -18.83 12.94 11.32
N PHE A 357 -18.87 11.64 11.58
CA PHE A 357 -19.12 11.12 12.93
C PHE A 357 -18.02 11.57 13.90
N LEU A 358 -16.75 11.38 13.55
CA LEU A 358 -15.61 11.78 14.37
C LEU A 358 -15.55 13.30 14.56
N GLN A 359 -15.81 14.07 13.51
CA GLN A 359 -15.87 15.52 13.56
C GLN A 359 -16.89 16.03 14.58
N THR A 360 -18.04 15.34 14.72
CA THR A 360 -19.12 15.70 15.62
C THR A 360 -18.89 15.23 17.05
N HIS A 361 -18.40 13.99 17.24
CA HIS A 361 -18.36 13.35 18.56
C HIS A 361 -16.97 13.39 19.22
N TYR A 362 -15.90 13.56 18.42
CA TYR A 362 -14.50 13.60 18.86
C TYR A 362 -13.76 14.74 18.19
N PRO A 363 -14.26 16.00 18.28
CA PRO A 363 -13.73 17.14 17.51
C PRO A 363 -12.25 17.46 17.79
N ASP A 364 -11.74 17.05 18.95
CA ASP A 364 -10.36 17.29 19.38
C ASP A 364 -9.38 16.21 18.89
N LEU A 365 -9.84 15.16 18.18
CA LEU A 365 -8.96 14.17 17.58
C LEU A 365 -7.98 14.84 16.64
N SER A 366 -6.67 14.70 16.90
CA SER A 366 -5.63 15.35 16.10
C SER A 366 -5.42 14.59 14.78
N LEU A 367 -5.65 15.24 13.66
CA LEU A 367 -5.16 14.78 12.36
C LEU A 367 -3.76 15.36 12.12
N ARG A 368 -2.81 14.53 11.69
CA ARG A 368 -1.42 14.90 11.52
C ARG A 368 -0.92 14.51 10.13
N SER A 369 -0.44 15.50 9.37
CA SER A 369 0.12 15.25 8.05
C SER A 369 1.44 14.49 8.15
N THR A 370 1.66 13.54 7.26
CA THR A 370 2.95 12.85 7.11
C THR A 370 3.84 13.52 6.07
N MET A 371 3.27 14.26 5.14
CA MET A 371 3.97 14.86 3.99
C MET A 371 4.25 16.35 4.12
N HIS A 372 3.54 17.05 4.99
CA HIS A 372 3.76 18.49 5.16
C HIS A 372 5.20 18.74 5.62
N PHE A 373 5.92 19.68 4.98
CA PHE A 373 7.34 19.93 5.25
C PHE A 373 7.65 20.21 6.72
N LYS A 374 6.77 20.91 7.44
CA LYS A 374 6.93 21.18 8.86
C LYS A 374 6.92 19.91 9.72
N ARG A 375 6.23 18.83 9.29
CA ARG A 375 6.19 17.57 10.06
C ARG A 375 7.58 17.01 10.33
N ARG A 376 8.49 17.12 9.37
CA ARG A 376 9.88 16.65 9.53
C ARG A 376 10.72 17.50 10.46
N LEU A 377 10.30 18.76 10.67
CA LEU A 377 10.98 19.72 11.54
C LEU A 377 10.43 19.73 12.96
N LEU A 378 9.24 19.15 13.18
CA LEU A 378 8.63 19.05 14.49
C LEU A 378 9.33 17.96 15.32
N PRO A 379 9.45 18.16 16.66
CA PRO A 379 10.02 17.14 17.53
C PRO A 379 9.18 15.86 17.49
N ARG A 380 9.88 14.74 17.59
CA ARG A 380 9.28 13.40 17.77
C ARG A 380 9.40 13.06 19.23
N ASP A 381 8.54 13.58 20.06
CA ASP A 381 8.63 13.50 21.51
C ASP A 381 7.32 13.14 22.22
N ASP A 382 6.31 12.69 21.50
CA ASP A 382 5.03 12.31 22.09
C ASP A 382 5.19 11.22 23.15
N SER A 383 6.09 10.24 22.94
CA SER A 383 6.37 9.22 23.94
C SER A 383 6.98 9.79 25.24
N ARG A 384 7.74 10.89 25.14
CA ARG A 384 8.24 11.62 26.33
C ARG A 384 7.16 12.48 26.97
N LYS A 385 6.30 13.07 26.16
CA LYS A 385 5.25 13.99 26.61
C LYS A 385 4.11 13.25 27.31
N TYR A 386 3.69 12.11 26.78
CA TYR A 386 2.54 11.35 27.26
C TYR A 386 2.94 10.10 28.06
N GLY A 387 4.23 9.83 28.22
CA GLY A 387 4.73 8.57 28.74
C GLY A 387 4.67 7.48 27.68
N LYS A 388 3.97 6.37 27.96
CA LYS A 388 3.79 5.31 26.98
C LYS A 388 2.81 5.73 25.89
N VAL A 389 3.21 5.57 24.63
CA VAL A 389 2.35 5.71 23.46
C VAL A 389 2.36 4.39 22.70
N LEU A 390 1.19 3.89 22.34
CA LEU A 390 1.00 2.74 21.47
C LEU A 390 0.71 3.22 20.05
N ALA A 391 1.53 2.82 19.09
CA ALA A 391 1.31 3.16 17.69
C ALA A 391 0.72 1.98 16.92
N ILE A 392 -0.19 2.26 15.99
CA ILE A 392 -0.67 1.30 14.99
C ILE A 392 -0.18 1.80 13.65
N GLY A 393 0.85 1.14 13.12
CA GLY A 393 1.57 1.50 11.91
C GLY A 393 2.96 2.08 12.17
N GLN A 394 3.81 1.98 11.16
CA GLN A 394 5.21 2.36 11.24
C GLN A 394 5.43 3.87 11.30
N MET A 395 4.61 4.65 10.57
CA MET A 395 4.72 6.10 10.58
C MET A 395 4.27 6.70 11.91
N ALA A 396 3.19 6.19 12.49
CA ALA A 396 2.76 6.59 13.81
C ALA A 396 3.87 6.32 14.83
N ALA A 397 4.48 5.15 14.78
CA ALA A 397 5.60 4.80 15.66
C ALA A 397 6.80 5.73 15.46
N TYR A 398 7.17 6.04 14.21
CA TYR A 398 8.26 6.95 13.88
C TYR A 398 8.01 8.38 14.42
N PHE A 399 6.84 8.96 14.15
CA PHE A 399 6.55 10.33 14.51
C PHE A 399 6.31 10.53 16.02
N THR A 400 5.89 9.49 16.72
CA THR A 400 5.68 9.52 18.18
C THR A 400 6.91 9.09 18.99
N ASP A 401 7.96 8.60 18.31
CA ASP A 401 9.19 8.06 18.89
C ASP A 401 8.89 6.94 19.91
N THR A 402 7.92 6.06 19.58
CA THR A 402 7.55 4.94 20.45
C THR A 402 8.10 3.62 19.95
N LYS A 403 8.43 2.73 20.87
CA LYS A 403 8.84 1.36 20.58
C LYS A 403 7.68 0.35 20.73
N TYR A 404 6.56 0.81 21.30
CA TYR A 404 5.35 0.03 21.45
C TYR A 404 4.48 0.21 20.23
N PHE A 405 4.55 -0.72 19.26
CA PHE A 405 3.75 -0.55 18.05
C PHE A 405 3.35 -1.85 17.37
N VAL A 406 2.21 -1.81 16.73
CA VAL A 406 1.72 -2.84 15.83
C VAL A 406 2.32 -2.58 14.45
N ASN A 407 3.14 -3.51 13.96
CA ASN A 407 3.67 -3.43 12.60
C ASN A 407 2.61 -3.90 11.60
N LEU A 408 1.60 -3.07 11.40
CA LEU A 408 0.52 -3.31 10.45
C LEU A 408 0.77 -2.48 9.19
N ILE A 409 0.62 -3.10 8.02
CA ILE A 409 0.81 -2.47 6.71
C ILE A 409 -0.32 -2.93 5.79
N GLU A 410 -1.13 -1.98 5.30
CA GLU A 410 -2.30 -2.25 4.45
C GLU A 410 -3.15 -3.44 4.99
N ASN A 411 -3.45 -3.43 6.27
CA ASN A 411 -4.10 -4.51 7.01
C ASN A 411 -3.33 -5.85 7.08
N SER A 412 -2.17 -6.00 6.42
CA SER A 412 -1.32 -7.21 6.47
C SER A 412 -2.09 -8.52 6.24
N GLY A 413 -3.09 -8.51 5.35
CA GLY A 413 -3.96 -9.66 5.06
C GLY A 413 -5.13 -9.85 6.03
N LEU A 414 -5.21 -9.08 7.10
CA LEU A 414 -6.33 -9.16 8.06
C LEU A 414 -7.63 -8.64 7.41
N TYR A 415 -8.66 -9.47 7.40
CA TYR A 415 -9.97 -9.11 6.84
C TYR A 415 -11.09 -9.59 7.75
N GLY A 416 -12.21 -8.85 7.78
CA GLY A 416 -13.43 -9.24 8.45
C GLY A 416 -13.35 -9.23 9.98
N TYR A 417 -14.25 -9.95 10.61
CA TYR A 417 -14.32 -10.11 12.06
C TYR A 417 -13.09 -10.83 12.63
N VAL A 418 -12.66 -11.90 11.95
CA VAL A 418 -11.45 -12.65 12.36
C VAL A 418 -10.21 -11.77 12.25
N GLY A 419 -10.10 -10.97 11.18
CA GLY A 419 -9.02 -10.00 11.05
C GLY A 419 -9.03 -8.96 12.19
N LEU A 420 -10.22 -8.50 12.57
CA LEU A 420 -10.38 -7.58 13.70
C LEU A 420 -9.97 -8.22 15.04
N LEU A 421 -10.37 -9.46 15.29
CA LEU A 421 -9.94 -10.22 16.47
C LEU A 421 -8.41 -10.35 16.56
N LYS A 422 -7.76 -10.66 15.45
CA LYS A 422 -6.29 -10.74 15.36
C LYS A 422 -5.63 -9.37 15.60
N LEU A 423 -6.20 -8.30 15.02
CA LEU A 423 -5.68 -6.94 15.24
C LEU A 423 -5.74 -6.58 16.73
N LEU A 424 -6.83 -6.89 17.42
CA LEU A 424 -6.95 -6.65 18.86
C LEU A 424 -5.89 -7.43 19.65
N ASP A 425 -5.56 -8.67 19.26
CA ASP A 425 -4.46 -9.42 19.85
C ASP A 425 -3.10 -8.76 19.61
N TRP A 426 -2.88 -8.24 18.40
CA TRP A 426 -1.63 -7.54 18.09
C TRP A 426 -1.48 -6.26 18.87
N ILE A 427 -2.56 -5.50 19.04
CA ILE A 427 -2.60 -4.31 19.90
C ILE A 427 -2.22 -4.68 21.32
N GLY A 428 -2.79 -5.74 21.87
CA GLY A 428 -2.46 -6.20 23.22
C GLY A 428 -1.01 -6.60 23.39
N ARG A 429 -0.44 -7.34 22.43
CA ARG A 429 1.00 -7.71 22.48
C ARG A 429 1.91 -6.50 22.34
N ALA A 430 1.55 -5.55 21.47
CA ALA A 430 2.32 -4.33 21.28
C ALA A 430 2.28 -3.42 22.51
N ASP A 431 1.21 -3.49 23.30
CA ASP A 431 1.12 -2.77 24.58
C ASP A 431 2.04 -3.37 25.66
N GLU A 432 2.23 -4.69 25.67
CA GLU A 432 3.01 -5.39 26.67
C GLU A 432 4.53 -5.30 26.49
N ALA A 433 4.99 -5.23 25.24
CA ALA A 433 6.41 -5.32 24.92
C ALA A 433 6.85 -4.38 23.79
N GLU A 434 8.08 -3.88 23.89
CA GLU A 434 8.74 -3.15 22.80
C GLU A 434 8.88 -4.06 21.56
N ASN A 435 8.59 -3.52 20.38
CA ASN A 435 8.79 -4.27 19.14
C ASN A 435 10.29 -4.35 18.81
N PRO A 436 10.89 -5.54 18.74
CA PRO A 436 12.33 -5.70 18.52
C PRO A 436 12.80 -5.21 17.14
N LYS A 437 11.90 -5.19 16.14
CA LYS A 437 12.22 -4.70 14.78
C LYS A 437 12.14 -3.18 14.65
N MET A 438 11.72 -2.50 15.69
CA MET A 438 11.48 -1.06 15.68
C MET A 438 12.69 -0.26 15.24
N ARG A 439 13.87 -0.60 15.76
CA ARG A 439 15.11 0.11 15.43
C ARG A 439 15.45 0.01 13.95
N ASP A 440 15.32 -1.17 13.38
CA ASP A 440 15.64 -1.41 11.96
C ASP A 440 14.62 -0.72 11.05
N ILE A 441 13.33 -0.82 11.38
CA ILE A 441 12.25 -0.21 10.60
C ILE A 441 12.33 1.32 10.63
N ILE A 442 12.55 1.92 11.80
CA ILE A 442 12.46 3.39 11.95
C ILE A 442 13.77 4.10 11.59
N GLN A 443 14.91 3.50 11.85
CA GLN A 443 16.20 4.16 11.60
C GLN A 443 16.66 4.01 10.16
N ILE A 444 16.43 2.87 9.54
CA ILE A 444 16.97 2.57 8.20
C ILE A 444 15.99 3.01 7.11
N LYS A 445 14.70 2.80 7.36
CA LYS A 445 13.66 2.94 6.34
C LYS A 445 12.82 4.19 6.51
N ALA A 446 13.26 5.11 7.31
CA ALA A 446 12.52 6.32 7.50
C ALA A 446 12.23 6.96 6.14
N TRP A 447 11.35 6.27 5.39
CA TRP A 447 10.55 6.84 4.31
C TRP A 447 11.35 7.44 3.16
N GLY A 448 12.34 6.68 2.71
CA GLY A 448 12.91 6.82 1.37
C GLY A 448 13.83 8.01 1.14
N CYS A 449 14.08 8.83 2.12
CA CYS A 449 15.01 9.96 1.97
C CYS A 449 15.73 10.19 3.26
N HIS A 450 16.79 9.43 3.49
CA HIS A 450 17.77 9.80 4.48
C HIS A 450 19.06 10.11 3.82
N GLY A 451 19.31 11.38 3.71
CA GLY A 451 20.67 11.84 3.83
C GLY A 451 20.94 12.04 5.29
#